data_a1f9a443daf4a7fa30ff5282c83865e5
#
_entry.id   a1f9a443daf4a7fa30ff5282c83865e5
#
_cell.length_a   1.000
_cell.length_b   1.000
_cell.length_c   1.000
_cell.angle_alpha   90.00
_cell.angle_beta   90.00
_cell.angle_gamma   90.00
#
_symmetry.space_group_name_H-M   'P 1'
#
loop_
_entity.id
_entity.type
_entity.pdbx_description
1 polymer ?
#
loop_
_entity_poly.entity_id
_entity_poly.type
_entity_poly.pdbx_seq_one_letter_code
_entity_poly.pdbx_strand_id
1 'polypeptide(L)'
;MSLDAFRSLIADNLWMGATPAHHGGETPADIRSIVNLYPWEPYQLHDHQMFTQVMMLDTDELPDTRLLFALAKHVHHARDLGPVLVHCQVGMNRSGLVTALALREAGMTSKEAIALIREKRDPLCLSNRTFEEWLLSLDEGA
;
A
#
# COMPACT_ATOMS: atom_id res chain seq x y z
N MET A 1 17.49 -7.03 7.40
CA MET A 1 16.11 -6.51 7.38
C MET A 1 15.40 -6.93 8.64
N SER A 2 14.69 -6.06 9.21
CA SER A 2 13.88 -6.41 10.36
C SER A 2 12.50 -6.87 9.91
N LEU A 3 12.19 -8.12 10.20
CA LEU A 3 10.83 -8.63 10.04
C LEU A 3 9.87 -7.93 11.00
N ASP A 4 10.43 -7.24 11.98
CA ASP A 4 9.64 -6.48 12.93
C ASP A 4 9.23 -5.13 12.38
N ALA A 5 9.70 -4.77 11.21
CA ALA A 5 9.31 -3.52 10.59
C ALA A 5 7.81 -3.57 10.30
N PHE A 6 7.04 -2.96 11.18
CA PHE A 6 5.63 -2.80 10.99
C PHE A 6 5.36 -2.05 9.67
N ARG A 7 6.14 -1.01 9.42
CA ARG A 7 5.98 -0.18 8.22
C ARG A 7 7.34 0.24 7.68
N SER A 8 7.35 0.53 6.39
CA SER A 8 8.55 1.01 5.69
C SER A 8 8.22 2.26 4.90
N LEU A 9 9.09 3.25 4.96
CA LEU A 9 8.95 4.46 4.15
C LEU A 9 9.37 4.13 2.72
N ILE A 10 8.44 4.25 1.79
CA ILE A 10 8.69 3.93 0.38
C ILE A 10 9.13 5.18 -0.39
N ALA A 11 8.44 6.29 -0.17
CA ALA A 11 8.72 7.58 -0.79
C ALA A 11 8.18 8.68 0.12
N ASP A 12 8.32 9.94 -0.24
CA ASP A 12 7.86 11.05 0.58
C ASP A 12 6.38 10.89 0.97
N ASN A 13 6.12 10.87 2.28
CA ASN A 13 4.78 10.74 2.85
C ASN A 13 4.05 9.46 2.45
N LEU A 14 4.79 8.42 2.03
CA LEU A 14 4.18 7.16 1.60
C LEU A 14 4.81 5.99 2.34
N TRP A 15 4.06 5.47 3.30
CA TRP A 15 4.43 4.30 4.09
C TRP A 15 3.60 3.10 3.65
N MET A 16 4.24 1.95 3.64
CA MET A 16 3.60 0.68 3.35
C MET A 16 3.83 -0.25 4.53
N GLY A 17 2.80 -0.95 4.98
CA GLY A 17 2.96 -1.74 6.19
C GLY A 17 1.99 -2.87 6.41
N ALA A 18 2.16 -3.51 7.57
CA ALA A 18 1.29 -4.55 8.07
C ALA A 18 0.13 -3.94 8.87
N THR A 19 -0.85 -4.75 9.24
CA THR A 19 -1.98 -4.24 10.01
C THR A 19 -1.56 -3.80 11.40
N PRO A 20 -1.98 -2.61 11.83
CA PRO A 20 -1.75 -2.17 13.21
C PRO A 20 -2.31 -3.13 14.27
N ALA A 21 -3.32 -3.95 13.90
CA ALA A 21 -3.91 -4.92 14.82
C ALA A 21 -2.88 -5.91 15.36
N HIS A 22 -1.83 -6.22 14.60
CA HIS A 22 -0.75 -7.13 15.01
C HIS A 22 0.46 -6.39 15.57
N HIS A 23 0.41 -5.05 15.65
CA HIS A 23 1.54 -4.22 16.05
C HIS A 23 1.10 -3.15 17.05
N GLY A 24 0.63 -3.58 18.21
CA GLY A 24 0.22 -2.71 19.28
C GLY A 24 -1.24 -2.33 19.29
N GLY A 25 -1.99 -2.63 18.24
CA GLY A 25 -3.43 -2.42 18.22
C GLY A 25 -3.89 -0.99 17.96
N GLU A 26 -2.98 -0.09 17.60
CA GLU A 26 -3.34 1.28 17.24
C GLU A 26 -2.43 1.81 16.14
N THR A 27 -2.91 2.80 15.41
CA THR A 27 -2.14 3.41 14.33
C THR A 27 -1.04 4.32 14.89
N PRO A 28 0.09 4.47 14.17
CA PRO A 28 1.10 5.47 14.55
C PRO A 28 0.51 6.89 14.49
N ALA A 29 0.77 7.68 15.52
CA ALA A 29 0.19 9.02 15.63
C ALA A 29 0.71 9.99 14.57
N ASP A 30 1.87 9.72 13.97
CA ASP A 30 2.45 10.56 12.93
C ASP A 30 1.79 10.40 11.56
N ILE A 31 0.98 9.37 11.38
CA ILE A 31 0.30 9.12 10.11
C ILE A 31 -0.95 10.00 10.02
N ARG A 32 -1.14 10.66 8.87
CA ARG A 32 -2.29 11.53 8.62
C ARG A 32 -3.46 10.78 7.98
N SER A 33 -3.16 9.82 7.09
CA SER A 33 -4.17 9.06 6.37
C SER A 33 -3.84 7.58 6.38
N ILE A 34 -4.83 6.75 6.65
CA ILE A 34 -4.68 5.30 6.66
C ILE A 34 -5.54 4.73 5.53
N VAL A 35 -4.96 3.84 4.74
CA VAL A 35 -5.68 3.03 3.75
C VAL A 35 -5.57 1.58 4.19
N ASN A 36 -6.67 1.05 4.70
CA ASN A 36 -6.76 -0.31 5.24
C ASN A 36 -7.33 -1.26 4.19
N LEU A 37 -6.51 -2.18 3.71
CA LEU A 37 -6.92 -3.18 2.72
C LEU A 37 -7.18 -4.55 3.35
N TYR A 38 -7.17 -4.62 4.68
CA TYR A 38 -7.38 -5.85 5.44
C TYR A 38 -8.28 -5.55 6.65
N PRO A 39 -9.61 -5.40 6.46
CA PRO A 39 -10.50 -4.89 7.51
C PRO A 39 -11.04 -5.95 8.48
N TRP A 40 -10.43 -7.14 8.54
CA TRP A 40 -10.96 -8.23 9.37
C TRP A 40 -10.56 -8.15 10.83
N GLU A 41 -9.54 -7.35 11.17
CA GLU A 41 -9.07 -7.21 12.56
C GLU A 41 -9.06 -5.73 12.92
N PRO A 42 -9.85 -5.34 13.92
CA PRO A 42 -9.96 -3.92 14.29
C PRO A 42 -8.74 -3.41 15.05
N TYR A 43 -8.54 -2.11 15.00
CA TYR A 43 -7.51 -1.41 15.76
C TYR A 43 -7.97 0.02 16.03
N GLN A 44 -7.26 0.73 16.90
CA GLN A 44 -7.60 2.09 17.29
C GLN A 44 -6.98 3.11 16.35
N LEU A 45 -7.78 4.12 15.98
CA LEU A 45 -7.32 5.29 15.24
C LEU A 45 -7.14 6.46 16.18
N HIS A 46 -6.39 7.46 15.75
CA HIS A 46 -6.32 8.75 16.42
C HIS A 46 -7.32 9.72 15.75
N ASP A 47 -7.87 10.66 16.53
CA ASP A 47 -8.94 11.53 16.05
C ASP A 47 -8.57 12.36 14.82
N HIS A 48 -7.29 12.70 14.65
CA HIS A 48 -6.84 13.54 13.55
C HIS A 48 -6.67 12.78 12.24
N GLN A 49 -6.80 11.45 12.25
CA GLN A 49 -6.48 10.61 11.08
C GLN A 49 -7.67 10.44 10.14
N MET A 50 -7.41 10.53 8.85
CA MET A 50 -8.35 10.15 7.81
C MET A 50 -8.25 8.65 7.59
N PHE A 51 -9.38 8.00 7.39
CA PHE A 51 -9.43 6.54 7.29
C PHE A 51 -10.25 6.09 6.08
N THR A 52 -9.61 5.27 5.23
CA THR A 52 -10.27 4.64 4.09
C THR A 52 -10.09 3.13 4.23
N GLN A 53 -11.18 2.39 4.10
CA GLN A 53 -11.15 0.95 4.30
C GLN A 53 -11.81 0.26 3.11
N VAL A 54 -11.10 -0.70 2.53
CA VAL A 54 -11.58 -1.50 1.41
C VAL A 54 -11.18 -2.94 1.64
N MET A 55 -12.14 -3.85 1.58
CA MET A 55 -11.84 -5.27 1.65
C MET A 55 -11.18 -5.71 0.34
N MET A 56 -9.98 -6.25 0.44
CA MET A 56 -9.24 -6.73 -0.72
C MET A 56 -8.66 -8.11 -0.42
N LEU A 57 -8.79 -9.02 -1.37
CA LEU A 57 -8.26 -10.38 -1.23
C LEU A 57 -6.90 -10.50 -1.91
N ASP A 58 -6.02 -11.29 -1.31
CA ASP A 58 -4.72 -11.64 -1.88
C ASP A 58 -4.84 -13.03 -2.52
N THR A 59 -5.33 -13.05 -3.75
CA THR A 59 -5.58 -14.29 -4.50
C THR A 59 -4.99 -14.18 -5.90
N ASP A 60 -5.26 -15.17 -6.74
CA ASP A 60 -4.85 -15.14 -8.14
C ASP A 60 -5.83 -14.37 -9.05
N GLU A 61 -6.81 -13.71 -8.46
CA GLU A 61 -7.72 -12.82 -9.17
C GLU A 61 -7.42 -11.37 -8.84
N LEU A 62 -7.51 -10.50 -9.83
CA LEU A 62 -7.35 -9.06 -9.59
C LEU A 62 -8.59 -8.50 -8.93
N PRO A 63 -8.42 -7.58 -7.95
CA PRO A 63 -9.53 -6.75 -7.52
C PRO A 63 -10.06 -5.92 -8.70
N ASP A 64 -11.24 -5.32 -8.53
CA ASP A 64 -11.80 -4.41 -9.54
C ASP A 64 -10.77 -3.32 -9.86
N THR A 65 -10.32 -3.25 -11.12
CA THR A 65 -9.27 -2.31 -11.52
C THR A 65 -9.70 -0.86 -11.40
N ARG A 66 -10.98 -0.55 -11.53
CA ARG A 66 -11.49 0.81 -11.33
C ARG A 66 -11.30 1.25 -9.88
N LEU A 67 -11.56 0.32 -8.95
CA LEU A 67 -11.34 0.55 -7.54
C LEU A 67 -9.84 0.76 -7.26
N LEU A 68 -8.99 -0.07 -7.86
CA LEU A 68 -7.54 0.05 -7.69
C LEU A 68 -7.04 1.42 -8.13
N PHE A 69 -7.47 1.89 -9.30
CA PHE A 69 -7.06 3.21 -9.79
C PHE A 69 -7.61 4.34 -8.93
N ALA A 70 -8.83 4.20 -8.43
CA ALA A 70 -9.40 5.21 -7.52
C ALA A 70 -8.62 5.27 -6.20
N LEU A 71 -8.24 4.13 -5.64
CA LEU A 71 -7.42 4.08 -4.43
C LEU A 71 -6.05 4.70 -4.67
N ALA A 72 -5.43 4.40 -5.82
CA ALA A 72 -4.13 4.97 -6.17
C ALA A 72 -4.16 6.49 -6.22
N LYS A 73 -5.20 7.05 -6.83
CA LYS A 73 -5.38 8.51 -6.89
C LYS A 73 -5.61 9.09 -5.51
N HIS A 74 -6.40 8.42 -4.69
CA HIS A 74 -6.65 8.84 -3.31
C HIS A 74 -5.34 8.90 -2.52
N VAL A 75 -4.53 7.85 -2.59
CA VAL A 75 -3.24 7.79 -1.90
C VAL A 75 -2.34 8.92 -2.40
N HIS A 76 -2.24 9.08 -3.71
CA HIS A 76 -1.40 10.10 -4.33
C HIS A 76 -1.75 11.49 -3.81
N HIS A 77 -3.04 11.84 -3.79
CA HIS A 77 -3.48 13.14 -3.30
C HIS A 77 -3.35 13.28 -1.78
N ALA A 78 -3.60 12.20 -1.03
CA ALA A 78 -3.48 12.23 0.43
C ALA A 78 -2.07 12.54 0.89
N ARG A 79 -1.05 12.19 0.10
CA ARG A 79 0.36 12.50 0.42
C ARG A 79 0.62 14.01 0.54
N ASP A 80 -0.18 14.84 -0.11
CA ASP A 80 -0.07 16.30 0.00
C ASP A 80 -0.53 16.81 1.35
N LEU A 81 -1.32 16.02 2.09
CA LEU A 81 -1.84 16.40 3.39
C LEU A 81 -0.96 15.90 4.55
N GLY A 82 -0.05 14.98 4.28
CA GLY A 82 0.84 14.41 5.30
C GLY A 82 1.11 12.93 5.04
N PRO A 83 1.77 12.25 6.01
CA PRO A 83 2.12 10.84 5.82
C PRO A 83 0.90 9.94 5.64
N VAL A 84 0.99 9.04 4.68
CA VAL A 84 -0.04 8.04 4.36
C VAL A 84 0.52 6.66 4.68
N LEU A 85 -0.27 5.82 5.34
CA LEU A 85 0.03 4.41 5.53
C LEU A 85 -0.93 3.58 4.71
N VAL A 86 -0.40 2.82 3.77
CA VAL A 86 -1.15 1.81 3.01
C VAL A 86 -0.79 0.45 3.61
N HIS A 87 -1.76 -0.25 4.17
CA HIS A 87 -1.48 -1.54 4.80
C HIS A 87 -2.47 -2.62 4.41
N CYS A 88 -2.00 -3.86 4.49
CA CYS A 88 -2.85 -5.04 4.44
C CYS A 88 -2.57 -5.89 5.69
N GLN A 89 -2.51 -7.20 5.59
CA GLN A 89 -2.21 -8.02 6.77
C GLN A 89 -0.72 -7.97 7.12
N VAL A 90 0.14 -8.40 6.18
CA VAL A 90 1.59 -8.43 6.41
C VAL A 90 2.36 -7.35 5.65
N GLY A 91 1.69 -6.62 4.78
CA GLY A 91 2.32 -5.52 4.07
C GLY A 91 3.18 -5.94 2.89
N MET A 92 2.70 -6.86 2.07
CA MET A 92 3.47 -7.40 0.94
C MET A 92 2.75 -7.25 -0.40
N ASN A 93 1.57 -7.86 -0.56
CA ASN A 93 0.93 -7.96 -1.87
C ASN A 93 -0.17 -6.94 -2.11
N ARG A 94 -1.20 -6.89 -1.25
CA ARG A 94 -2.33 -5.97 -1.43
C ARG A 94 -1.88 -4.53 -1.27
N SER A 95 -1.15 -4.26 -0.20
CA SER A 95 -0.57 -2.93 0.02
C SER A 95 0.46 -2.59 -1.05
N GLY A 96 1.23 -3.57 -1.51
CA GLY A 96 2.19 -3.39 -2.61
C GLY A 96 1.51 -2.99 -3.90
N LEU A 97 0.38 -3.62 -4.21
CA LEU A 97 -0.38 -3.33 -5.43
C LEU A 97 -0.86 -1.86 -5.44
N VAL A 98 -1.48 -1.42 -4.36
CA VAL A 98 -2.00 -0.05 -4.27
C VAL A 98 -0.85 0.97 -4.20
N THR A 99 0.20 0.66 -3.45
CA THR A 99 1.37 1.53 -3.35
C THR A 99 2.06 1.71 -4.70
N ALA A 100 2.23 0.61 -5.45
CA ALA A 100 2.84 0.69 -6.78
C ALA A 100 2.00 1.58 -7.72
N LEU A 101 0.69 1.44 -7.68
CA LEU A 101 -0.20 2.27 -8.49
C LEU A 101 -0.12 3.75 -8.09
N ALA A 102 0.00 4.04 -6.80
CA ALA A 102 0.17 5.41 -6.33
C ALA A 102 1.49 6.01 -6.82
N LEU A 103 2.55 5.22 -6.85
CA LEU A 103 3.83 5.66 -7.41
C LEU A 103 3.73 5.93 -8.91
N ARG A 104 2.93 5.14 -9.62
CA ARG A 104 2.65 5.39 -11.03
C ARG A 104 1.93 6.73 -11.23
N GLU A 105 0.99 7.07 -10.35
CA GLU A 105 0.33 8.38 -10.38
C GLU A 105 1.35 9.51 -10.22
N ALA A 106 2.44 9.26 -9.51
CA ALA A 106 3.52 10.23 -9.33
C ALA A 106 4.53 10.23 -10.49
N GLY A 107 4.32 9.41 -11.53
CA GLY A 107 5.15 9.40 -12.73
C GLY A 107 6.10 8.23 -12.88
N MET A 108 6.13 7.29 -11.96
CA MET A 108 7.00 6.12 -12.08
C MET A 108 6.37 5.07 -12.99
N THR A 109 7.22 4.25 -13.64
CA THR A 109 6.73 3.04 -14.31
C THR A 109 6.44 1.98 -13.26
N SER A 110 5.66 0.95 -13.62
CA SER A 110 5.42 -0.17 -12.73
C SER A 110 6.73 -0.87 -12.35
N LYS A 111 7.60 -1.05 -13.32
CA LYS A 111 8.91 -1.68 -13.08
C LYS A 111 9.70 -0.92 -12.02
N GLU A 112 9.74 0.41 -12.14
CA GLU A 112 10.43 1.26 -11.15
C GLU A 112 9.78 1.19 -9.78
N ALA A 113 8.44 1.25 -9.76
CA ALA A 113 7.68 1.22 -8.50
C ALA A 113 7.88 -0.10 -7.76
N ILE A 114 7.80 -1.22 -8.47
CA ILE A 114 8.01 -2.55 -7.88
C ILE A 114 9.43 -2.66 -7.31
N ALA A 115 10.43 -2.20 -8.07
CA ALA A 115 11.82 -2.23 -7.62
C ALA A 115 12.01 -1.40 -6.35
N LEU A 116 11.41 -0.21 -6.29
CA LEU A 116 11.51 0.67 -5.12
C LEU A 116 10.88 0.02 -3.88
N ILE A 117 9.69 -0.56 -4.03
CA ILE A 117 9.00 -1.23 -2.94
C ILE A 117 9.83 -2.39 -2.39
N ARG A 118 10.42 -3.19 -3.28
CA ARG A 118 11.27 -4.32 -2.88
C ARG A 118 12.54 -3.86 -2.19
N GLU A 119 13.10 -2.74 -2.63
CA GLU A 119 14.29 -2.16 -2.01
C GLU A 119 13.99 -1.64 -0.61
N LYS A 120 12.87 -0.90 -0.46
CA LYS A 120 12.60 -0.18 0.78
C LYS A 120 11.94 -1.05 1.85
N ARG A 121 11.18 -2.05 1.46
CA ARG A 121 10.46 -2.89 2.42
C ARG A 121 10.99 -4.31 2.47
N ASP A 122 10.82 -5.09 1.41
CA ASP A 122 11.22 -6.49 1.41
C ASP A 122 11.25 -7.02 -0.03
N PRO A 123 12.28 -7.82 -0.40
CA PRO A 123 12.35 -8.39 -1.76
C PRO A 123 11.17 -9.28 -2.14
N LEU A 124 10.42 -9.79 -1.16
CA LEU A 124 9.24 -10.63 -1.40
C LEU A 124 7.96 -9.85 -1.65
N CYS A 125 8.01 -8.51 -1.54
CA CYS A 125 6.85 -7.69 -1.87
C CYS A 125 6.42 -7.96 -3.31
N LEU A 126 5.10 -8.05 -3.51
CA LEU A 126 4.51 -8.35 -4.81
C LEU A 126 4.93 -9.72 -5.34
N SER A 127 5.06 -10.69 -4.43
CA SER A 127 5.24 -12.09 -4.79
C SER A 127 3.99 -12.70 -5.39
N ASN A 128 2.83 -12.06 -5.23
CA ASN A 128 1.60 -12.43 -5.95
C ASN A 128 1.82 -12.13 -7.43
N ARG A 129 1.97 -13.19 -8.22
CA ARG A 129 2.33 -13.07 -9.64
C ARG A 129 1.24 -12.39 -10.46
N THR A 130 -0.02 -12.62 -10.13
CA THR A 130 -1.14 -11.97 -10.82
C THR A 130 -1.04 -10.45 -10.67
N PHE A 131 -0.76 -9.98 -9.47
CA PHE A 131 -0.60 -8.54 -9.20
C PHE A 131 0.62 -7.98 -9.94
N GLU A 132 1.75 -8.68 -9.84
CA GLU A 132 2.98 -8.23 -10.49
C GLU A 132 2.84 -8.17 -12.01
N GLU A 133 2.31 -9.22 -12.61
CA GLU A 133 2.16 -9.28 -14.06
C GLU A 133 1.20 -8.22 -14.58
N TRP A 134 0.10 -7.98 -13.86
CA TRP A 134 -0.84 -6.93 -14.24
C TRP A 134 -0.18 -5.55 -14.16
N LEU A 135 0.53 -5.27 -13.06
CA LEU A 135 1.24 -4.00 -12.91
C LEU A 135 2.23 -3.79 -14.07
N LEU A 136 3.01 -4.80 -14.40
CA LEU A 136 3.99 -4.70 -15.49
C LEU A 136 3.31 -4.50 -16.84
N SER A 137 2.13 -5.07 -17.04
CA SER A 137 1.37 -4.89 -18.27
C SER A 137 0.99 -3.43 -18.51
N LEU A 138 0.87 -2.64 -17.46
CA LEU A 138 0.53 -1.22 -17.58
C LEU A 138 1.65 -0.39 -18.21
N ASP A 139 2.87 -0.91 -18.22
CA ASP A 139 4.01 -0.24 -18.84
C ASP A 139 4.08 -0.50 -20.34
N GLU A 140 3.33 -1.46 -20.84
CA GLU A 140 3.33 -1.83 -22.25
C GLU A 140 2.34 -0.97 -23.01
N GLY A 141 2.67 -0.65 -24.25
CA GLY A 141 1.77 0.10 -25.11
C GLY A 141 1.67 1.59 -24.78
N ALA A 142 2.54 2.08 -23.92
CA ALA A 142 2.59 3.50 -23.57
C ALA A 142 3.32 4.30 -24.62
#